data_8974b7810e41257f53ece814a4b3561e
#
_entry.id   8974b7810e41257f53ece814a4b3561e
#
_cell.length_a   1.000
_cell.length_b   1.000
_cell.length_c   1.000
_cell.angle_alpha   90.00
_cell.angle_beta   90.00
_cell.angle_gamma   90.00
#
_symmetry.space_group_name_H-M   'P 1'
#
loop_
_entity.id
_entity.type
_entity.pdbx_description
1 polymer ?
#
loop_
_entity_poly.entity_id
_entity_poly.type
_entity_poly.pdbx_seq_one_letter_code
_entity_poly.pdbx_strand_id
1 'polypeptide(L)'
;MTIKINMLSKADSVPGQGVGSAYLEQTRLVKELKNLEVEINSRKSDFDIYHIHTVNLEYRLRMNKKHINIVYVHFVPKENDGSLKLPKFLQFIFDKYVEGFYRKADELIVVNPAFIKPLEDLDIARDRITYIPNYVDKEKFKKLSPQEILSLKKKYEVDPSDFVVLGCGQIQTRKGFDDFIETVKKNPDVAFLWAGGFSFGRITHGYKKYKKIVNNPPSNLKILGIVDREEMNEVFNISDMLFMPSYKELFPMAILDAINVGKPILLRDLDLYKPILFDKYAKGRDVNEFSIEIRKLKNDKLYYEQQSEKSRFIANFYNKDRLLNEWDNYYKRIYIKYKGDKKDE
;
A
#
# COMPACT_ATOMS: atom_id res chain seq x y z
N MET A 1 -8.85 15.68 -27.65
CA MET A 1 -8.29 14.34 -27.94
C MET A 1 -8.56 13.47 -26.73
N THR A 2 -9.18 12.31 -26.93
CA THR A 2 -9.49 11.37 -25.86
C THR A 2 -8.55 10.18 -25.96
N ILE A 3 -7.87 9.83 -24.87
CA ILE A 3 -6.95 8.69 -24.80
C ILE A 3 -7.73 7.50 -24.22
N LYS A 4 -7.73 6.37 -24.92
CA LYS A 4 -8.41 5.14 -24.51
C LYS A 4 -7.48 4.23 -23.72
N ILE A 5 -7.83 3.93 -22.46
CA ILE A 5 -7.01 3.15 -21.54
C ILE A 5 -7.75 1.90 -21.09
N ASN A 6 -7.10 0.74 -21.20
CA ASN A 6 -7.57 -0.48 -20.58
C ASN A 6 -6.73 -0.78 -19.32
N MET A 7 -7.36 -0.68 -18.16
CA MET A 7 -6.78 -1.05 -16.87
C MET A 7 -6.85 -2.56 -16.70
N LEU A 8 -5.72 -3.24 -16.69
CA LEU A 8 -5.59 -4.69 -16.63
C LEU A 8 -5.10 -5.14 -15.26
N SER A 9 -5.96 -5.81 -14.48
CA SER A 9 -5.62 -6.27 -13.13
C SER A 9 -6.44 -7.49 -12.70
N LYS A 10 -5.82 -8.34 -11.89
CA LYS A 10 -6.50 -9.37 -11.06
C LYS A 10 -6.28 -9.12 -9.57
N ALA A 11 -5.82 -7.94 -9.19
CA ALA A 11 -5.47 -7.64 -7.80
C ALA A 11 -6.69 -7.55 -6.87
N ASP A 12 -7.88 -7.26 -7.42
CA ASP A 12 -9.15 -7.21 -6.72
C ASP A 12 -9.72 -8.60 -6.37
N SER A 13 -9.17 -9.67 -6.97
CA SER A 13 -9.62 -11.05 -6.71
C SER A 13 -9.16 -11.63 -5.36
N VAL A 14 -8.24 -10.97 -4.66
CA VAL A 14 -7.69 -11.44 -3.37
C VAL A 14 -7.97 -10.42 -2.27
N PRO A 15 -8.91 -10.71 -1.35
CA PRO A 15 -9.26 -9.81 -0.25
C PRO A 15 -8.08 -9.48 0.67
N GLY A 16 -8.05 -8.26 1.21
CA GLY A 16 -7.03 -7.84 2.20
C GLY A 16 -5.64 -7.58 1.63
N GLN A 17 -5.50 -7.41 0.31
CA GLN A 17 -4.23 -7.04 -0.33
C GLN A 17 -4.16 -5.55 -0.66
N GLY A 18 -3.06 -4.90 -0.26
CA GLY A 18 -2.81 -3.49 -0.55
C GLY A 18 -2.74 -3.16 -2.05
N VAL A 19 -2.30 -4.13 -2.88
CA VAL A 19 -2.25 -3.96 -4.35
C VAL A 19 -3.65 -3.79 -4.94
N GLY A 20 -4.64 -4.56 -4.46
CA GLY A 20 -6.04 -4.39 -4.89
C GLY A 20 -6.60 -3.02 -4.53
N SER A 21 -6.34 -2.57 -3.29
CA SER A 21 -6.75 -1.23 -2.84
C SER A 21 -6.09 -0.13 -3.67
N ALA A 22 -4.78 -0.21 -3.93
CA ALA A 22 -4.05 0.76 -4.74
C ALA A 22 -4.59 0.83 -6.17
N TYR A 23 -4.86 -0.32 -6.79
CA TYR A 23 -5.46 -0.42 -8.11
C TYR A 23 -6.83 0.24 -8.19
N LEU A 24 -7.71 -0.05 -7.22
CA LEU A 24 -9.07 0.51 -7.20
C LEU A 24 -9.06 2.03 -6.98
N GLU A 25 -8.22 2.53 -6.06
CA GLU A 25 -8.11 3.97 -5.81
C GLU A 25 -7.54 4.72 -7.03
N GLN A 26 -6.50 4.19 -7.67
CA GLN A 26 -5.94 4.79 -8.87
C GLN A 26 -6.95 4.77 -10.03
N THR A 27 -7.63 3.64 -10.25
CA THR A 27 -8.64 3.54 -11.32
C THR A 27 -9.78 4.53 -11.13
N ARG A 28 -10.25 4.71 -9.88
CA ARG A 28 -11.27 5.73 -9.57
C ARG A 28 -10.77 7.13 -9.85
N LEU A 29 -9.55 7.44 -9.40
CA LEU A 29 -8.93 8.74 -9.58
C LEU A 29 -8.82 9.12 -11.07
N VAL A 30 -8.25 8.23 -11.90
CA VAL A 30 -8.01 8.53 -13.31
C VAL A 30 -9.30 8.58 -14.16
N LYS A 31 -10.38 7.92 -13.72
CA LYS A 31 -11.71 8.03 -14.36
C LYS A 31 -12.32 9.44 -14.25
N GLU A 32 -11.84 10.28 -13.35
CA GLU A 32 -12.30 11.68 -13.24
C GLU A 32 -11.69 12.58 -14.32
N LEU A 33 -10.62 12.13 -15.00
CA LEU A 33 -9.98 12.89 -16.08
C LEU A 33 -10.80 12.85 -17.36
N LYS A 34 -11.37 13.99 -17.74
CA LYS A 34 -12.31 14.12 -18.88
C LYS A 34 -11.73 13.75 -20.24
N ASN A 35 -10.41 13.77 -20.37
CA ASN A 35 -9.67 13.42 -21.57
C ASN A 35 -9.29 11.93 -21.65
N LEU A 36 -9.73 11.12 -20.70
CA LEU A 36 -9.49 9.68 -20.68
C LEU A 36 -10.79 8.90 -20.79
N GLU A 37 -10.77 7.85 -21.61
CA GLU A 37 -11.80 6.80 -21.64
C GLU A 37 -11.18 5.53 -21.02
N VAL A 38 -11.65 5.18 -19.81
CA VAL A 38 -11.05 4.11 -19.01
C VAL A 38 -11.97 2.92 -18.90
N GLU A 39 -11.60 1.79 -19.50
CA GLU A 39 -12.27 0.49 -19.28
C GLU A 39 -11.38 -0.42 -18.38
N ILE A 40 -12.02 -1.39 -17.74
CA ILE A 40 -11.37 -2.34 -16.83
C ILE A 40 -11.46 -3.74 -17.43
N ASN A 41 -10.32 -4.41 -17.56
CA ASN A 41 -10.20 -5.80 -18.05
C ASN A 41 -10.99 -6.04 -19.35
N SER A 42 -11.13 -5.02 -20.19
CA SER A 42 -11.86 -5.14 -21.46
C SER A 42 -11.16 -6.09 -22.42
N ARG A 43 -11.96 -6.84 -23.16
CA ARG A 43 -11.49 -7.75 -24.24
C ARG A 43 -11.35 -7.07 -25.60
N LYS A 44 -11.86 -5.85 -25.74
CA LYS A 44 -11.70 -5.05 -26.97
C LYS A 44 -10.21 -4.80 -27.24
N SER A 45 -9.88 -4.44 -28.48
CA SER A 45 -8.50 -4.18 -28.93
C SER A 45 -8.26 -2.74 -29.43
N ASP A 46 -9.23 -1.83 -29.23
CA ASP A 46 -9.20 -0.45 -29.73
C ASP A 46 -8.71 0.56 -28.68
N PHE A 47 -7.79 0.15 -27.81
CA PHE A 47 -7.20 1.01 -26.80
C PHE A 47 -5.86 1.58 -27.26
N ASP A 48 -5.53 2.77 -26.81
CA ASP A 48 -4.20 3.37 -27.00
C ASP A 48 -3.20 2.79 -25.99
N ILE A 49 -3.65 2.59 -24.74
CA ILE A 49 -2.82 2.20 -23.61
C ILE A 49 -3.37 0.94 -22.94
N TYR A 50 -2.50 -0.02 -22.70
CA TYR A 50 -2.71 -1.07 -21.72
C TYR A 50 -1.95 -0.73 -20.45
N HIS A 51 -2.68 -0.42 -19.37
CA HIS A 51 -2.10 -0.13 -18.06
C HIS A 51 -2.27 -1.34 -17.14
N ILE A 52 -1.19 -2.04 -16.88
CA ILE A 52 -1.16 -3.38 -16.31
C ILE A 52 -0.70 -3.31 -14.85
N HIS A 53 -1.52 -3.79 -13.92
CA HIS A 53 -1.24 -3.77 -12.48
C HIS A 53 -0.79 -5.11 -11.90
N THR A 54 -0.95 -6.21 -12.63
CA THR A 54 -0.56 -7.55 -12.16
C THR A 54 0.19 -8.31 -13.23
N VAL A 55 1.22 -9.06 -12.82
CA VAL A 55 2.15 -9.78 -13.74
C VAL A 55 1.58 -11.10 -14.27
N ASN A 56 0.30 -11.14 -14.62
CA ASN A 56 -0.35 -12.35 -15.14
C ASN A 56 0.10 -12.66 -16.58
N LEU A 57 0.23 -13.97 -16.88
CA LEU A 57 0.67 -14.43 -18.20
C LEU A 57 -0.23 -13.91 -19.32
N GLU A 58 -1.54 -13.89 -19.10
CA GLU A 58 -2.52 -13.39 -20.08
C GLU A 58 -2.26 -11.92 -20.46
N TYR A 59 -1.85 -11.07 -19.51
CA TYR A 59 -1.52 -9.67 -19.78
C TYR A 59 -0.18 -9.54 -20.51
N ARG A 60 0.81 -10.39 -20.18
CA ARG A 60 2.07 -10.45 -20.95
C ARG A 60 1.83 -10.82 -22.41
N LEU A 61 0.90 -11.74 -22.70
CA LEU A 61 0.55 -12.14 -24.06
C LEU A 61 -0.19 -11.03 -24.81
N ARG A 62 -0.95 -10.19 -24.12
CA ARG A 62 -1.65 -9.04 -24.71
C ARG A 62 -0.72 -7.87 -25.04
N MET A 63 0.44 -7.72 -24.38
CA MET A 63 1.42 -6.67 -24.71
C MET A 63 1.93 -6.83 -26.14
N ASN A 64 1.74 -5.81 -26.96
CA ASN A 64 2.21 -5.74 -28.35
C ASN A 64 2.45 -4.29 -28.78
N LYS A 65 3.07 -4.09 -29.95
CA LYS A 65 3.45 -2.76 -30.48
C LYS A 65 2.27 -1.87 -30.94
N LYS A 66 1.03 -2.39 -30.96
CA LYS A 66 -0.16 -1.59 -31.31
C LYS A 66 -0.61 -0.68 -30.17
N HIS A 67 -0.29 -1.07 -28.95
CA HIS A 67 -0.67 -0.37 -27.72
C HIS A 67 0.59 0.11 -27.01
N ILE A 68 0.45 1.18 -26.23
CA ILE A 68 1.47 1.59 -25.26
C ILE A 68 1.26 0.70 -24.01
N ASN A 69 2.28 -0.08 -23.65
CA ASN A 69 2.19 -1.03 -22.55
C ASN A 69 2.84 -0.45 -21.30
N ILE A 70 2.04 0.03 -20.36
CA ILE A 70 2.48 0.57 -19.08
C ILE A 70 2.31 -0.51 -18.02
N VAL A 71 3.33 -0.74 -17.20
CA VAL A 71 3.25 -1.67 -16.06
C VAL A 71 3.44 -0.92 -14.75
N TYR A 72 2.47 -1.10 -13.85
CA TYR A 72 2.56 -0.58 -12.48
C TYR A 72 3.31 -1.59 -11.60
N VAL A 73 4.47 -1.19 -11.09
CA VAL A 73 5.37 -2.06 -10.34
C VAL A 73 4.95 -2.12 -8.89
N HIS A 74 4.37 -3.24 -8.49
CA HIS A 74 3.97 -3.50 -7.11
C HIS A 74 4.98 -4.34 -6.33
N PHE A 75 6.04 -4.81 -6.96
CA PHE A 75 7.17 -5.49 -6.30
C PHE A 75 8.36 -5.59 -7.27
N VAL A 76 9.55 -5.75 -6.72
CA VAL A 76 10.77 -5.99 -7.50
C VAL A 76 11.25 -7.42 -7.23
N PRO A 77 11.68 -8.19 -8.26
CA PRO A 77 12.31 -9.50 -8.07
C PRO A 77 13.40 -9.45 -7.01
N LYS A 78 13.57 -10.52 -6.24
CA LYS A 78 14.51 -10.66 -5.09
C LYS A 78 14.13 -9.89 -3.82
N GLU A 79 13.20 -8.95 -3.86
CA GLU A 79 12.74 -8.24 -2.65
C GLU A 79 11.49 -8.88 -2.01
N ASN A 80 10.88 -9.88 -2.67
CA ASN A 80 9.69 -10.59 -2.18
C ASN A 80 9.97 -11.72 -1.18
N ASP A 81 11.20 -11.88 -0.72
CA ASP A 81 11.56 -12.90 0.26
C ASP A 81 10.72 -12.78 1.53
N GLY A 82 10.02 -13.86 1.89
CA GLY A 82 9.22 -13.95 3.12
C GLY A 82 7.70 -13.76 2.97
N SER A 83 7.17 -13.57 1.74
CA SER A 83 5.71 -13.52 1.51
C SER A 83 5.10 -14.89 1.25
N LEU A 84 5.72 -15.71 0.40
CA LEU A 84 5.29 -17.06 0.04
C LEU A 84 6.42 -18.05 0.26
N LYS A 85 6.07 -19.28 0.70
CA LYS A 85 7.02 -20.40 0.75
C LYS A 85 7.10 -21.05 -0.62
N LEU A 86 7.95 -20.52 -1.51
CA LEU A 86 8.28 -21.19 -2.75
C LEU A 86 9.65 -21.90 -2.64
N PRO A 87 9.83 -23.09 -3.23
CA PRO A 87 11.14 -23.68 -3.43
C PRO A 87 12.05 -22.71 -4.21
N LYS A 88 13.34 -22.62 -3.86
CA LYS A 88 14.29 -21.67 -4.48
C LYS A 88 14.29 -21.72 -6.02
N PHE A 89 14.15 -22.90 -6.61
CA PHE A 89 14.06 -23.07 -8.06
C PHE A 89 12.81 -22.38 -8.66
N LEU A 90 11.65 -22.58 -8.05
CA LEU A 90 10.41 -21.93 -8.50
C LEU A 90 10.46 -20.42 -8.29
N GLN A 91 11.08 -19.95 -7.20
CA GLN A 91 11.32 -18.52 -6.98
C GLN A 91 12.20 -17.95 -8.09
N PHE A 92 13.29 -18.60 -8.45
CA PHE A 92 14.17 -18.17 -9.54
C PHE A 92 13.43 -18.07 -10.89
N ILE A 93 12.59 -19.06 -11.24
CA ILE A 93 11.78 -19.03 -12.46
C ILE A 93 10.80 -17.87 -12.43
N PHE A 94 10.14 -17.65 -11.30
CA PHE A 94 9.21 -16.55 -11.13
C PHE A 94 9.90 -15.20 -11.26
N ASP A 95 11.05 -15.02 -10.63
CA ASP A 95 11.83 -13.77 -10.71
C ASP A 95 12.24 -13.47 -12.16
N LYS A 96 12.74 -14.48 -12.90
CA LYS A 96 13.07 -14.34 -14.32
C LYS A 96 11.87 -14.03 -15.19
N TYR A 97 10.71 -14.61 -14.88
CA TYR A 97 9.46 -14.28 -15.55
C TYR A 97 9.09 -12.81 -15.34
N VAL A 98 9.16 -12.31 -14.10
CA VAL A 98 8.84 -10.92 -13.74
C VAL A 98 9.83 -9.95 -14.37
N GLU A 99 11.15 -10.22 -14.32
CA GLU A 99 12.16 -9.44 -15.02
C GLU A 99 11.81 -9.31 -16.52
N GLY A 100 11.50 -10.43 -17.18
CA GLY A 100 11.10 -10.43 -18.59
C GLY A 100 9.75 -9.75 -18.86
N PHE A 101 8.86 -9.70 -17.87
CA PHE A 101 7.60 -8.95 -17.94
C PHE A 101 7.86 -7.44 -17.95
N TYR A 102 8.69 -6.95 -17.02
CA TYR A 102 9.04 -5.53 -16.91
C TYR A 102 9.85 -5.03 -18.12
N ARG A 103 10.79 -5.83 -18.62
CA ARG A 103 11.55 -5.46 -19.83
C ARG A 103 10.68 -5.34 -21.08
N LYS A 104 9.58 -6.12 -21.16
CA LYS A 104 8.63 -6.09 -22.28
C LYS A 104 7.73 -4.86 -22.30
N ALA A 105 7.49 -4.23 -21.15
CA ALA A 105 6.68 -3.02 -21.06
C ALA A 105 7.37 -1.83 -21.76
N ASP A 106 6.60 -0.90 -22.31
CA ASP A 106 7.13 0.35 -22.86
C ASP A 106 7.51 1.32 -21.72
N GLU A 107 6.69 1.39 -20.68
CA GLU A 107 6.86 2.27 -19.52
C GLU A 107 6.59 1.52 -18.21
N LEU A 108 7.29 1.91 -17.16
CA LEU A 108 7.09 1.40 -15.79
C LEU A 108 6.72 2.52 -14.84
N ILE A 109 5.76 2.26 -13.96
CA ILE A 109 5.42 3.17 -12.88
C ILE A 109 5.81 2.52 -11.55
N VAL A 110 6.52 3.26 -10.72
CA VAL A 110 6.87 2.84 -9.36
C VAL A 110 6.15 3.71 -8.33
N VAL A 111 5.71 3.12 -7.23
CA VAL A 111 5.03 3.81 -6.12
C VAL A 111 6.01 4.42 -5.12
N ASN A 112 7.29 4.10 -5.24
CA ASN A 112 8.35 4.57 -4.35
C ASN A 112 9.63 4.76 -5.17
N PRO A 113 10.31 5.91 -5.07
CA PRO A 113 11.57 6.18 -5.77
C PRO A 113 12.68 5.15 -5.46
N ALA A 114 12.64 4.50 -4.28
CA ALA A 114 13.60 3.48 -3.89
C ALA A 114 13.64 2.27 -4.86
N PHE A 115 12.58 2.07 -5.66
CA PHE A 115 12.50 0.97 -6.65
C PHE A 115 13.06 1.33 -8.03
N ILE A 116 13.46 2.59 -8.25
CA ILE A 116 14.05 2.99 -9.53
C ILE A 116 15.38 2.26 -9.76
N LYS A 117 16.31 2.36 -8.81
CA LYS A 117 17.62 1.71 -8.94
C LYS A 117 17.55 0.19 -9.10
N PRO A 118 16.75 -0.58 -8.32
CA PRO A 118 16.54 -2.00 -8.56
C PRO A 118 16.02 -2.35 -9.96
N LEU A 119 15.22 -1.48 -10.60
CA LEU A 119 14.77 -1.69 -11.97
C LEU A 119 15.85 -1.34 -13.01
N GLU A 120 16.65 -0.30 -12.77
CA GLU A 120 17.84 0.00 -13.60
C GLU A 120 18.83 -1.16 -13.56
N ASP A 121 19.03 -1.81 -12.41
CA ASP A 121 19.89 -2.99 -12.26
C ASP A 121 19.34 -4.24 -13.02
N LEU A 122 18.11 -4.17 -13.51
CA LEU A 122 17.53 -5.12 -14.45
C LEU A 122 17.66 -4.68 -15.93
N ASP A 123 18.57 -3.77 -16.26
CA ASP A 123 18.79 -3.20 -17.59
C ASP A 123 17.55 -2.47 -18.17
N ILE A 124 16.72 -1.88 -17.31
CA ILE A 124 15.60 -1.04 -17.73
C ILE A 124 16.06 0.42 -17.75
N ALA A 125 15.93 1.06 -18.90
CA ALA A 125 16.39 2.44 -19.06
C ALA A 125 15.62 3.41 -18.12
N ARG A 126 16.35 4.35 -17.50
CA ARG A 126 15.83 5.28 -16.48
C ARG A 126 14.64 6.12 -17.00
N ASP A 127 14.67 6.51 -18.29
CA ASP A 127 13.63 7.32 -18.93
C ASP A 127 12.30 6.58 -19.14
N ARG A 128 12.29 5.25 -18.97
CA ARG A 128 11.10 4.40 -18.99
C ARG A 128 10.47 4.21 -17.60
N ILE A 129 11.10 4.73 -16.53
CA ILE A 129 10.64 4.55 -15.16
C ILE A 129 10.13 5.88 -14.61
N THR A 130 8.84 5.95 -14.29
CA THR A 130 8.22 7.13 -13.69
C THR A 130 7.74 6.80 -12.27
N TYR A 131 8.05 7.70 -11.31
CA TYR A 131 7.48 7.63 -9.97
C TYR A 131 6.14 8.36 -9.95
N ILE A 132 5.07 7.64 -9.62
CA ILE A 132 3.77 8.20 -9.26
C ILE A 132 3.30 7.47 -8.00
N PRO A 133 3.08 8.17 -6.88
CA PRO A 133 2.75 7.54 -5.61
C PRO A 133 1.33 6.96 -5.60
N ASN A 134 1.07 6.09 -4.63
CA ASN A 134 -0.27 5.66 -4.29
C ASN A 134 -1.12 6.84 -3.79
N TYR A 135 -2.43 6.72 -3.92
CA TYR A 135 -3.43 7.67 -3.50
C TYR A 135 -4.50 7.00 -2.64
N VAL A 136 -5.05 7.74 -1.71
CA VAL A 136 -6.24 7.38 -0.94
C VAL A 136 -7.17 8.57 -0.86
N ASP A 137 -8.44 8.34 -1.13
CA ASP A 137 -9.48 9.37 -1.11
C ASP A 137 -9.76 9.86 0.31
N LYS A 138 -9.55 11.15 0.57
CA LYS A 138 -9.83 11.81 1.85
C LYS A 138 -11.31 11.82 2.22
N GLU A 139 -12.23 11.69 1.25
CA GLU A 139 -13.65 11.59 1.54
C GLU A 139 -14.01 10.23 2.14
N LYS A 140 -13.25 9.19 1.80
CA LYS A 140 -13.42 7.84 2.35
C LYS A 140 -12.68 7.65 3.66
N PHE A 141 -11.48 8.23 3.77
CA PHE A 141 -10.64 8.17 4.96
C PHE A 141 -10.55 9.56 5.57
N LYS A 142 -11.52 9.87 6.41
CA LYS A 142 -11.65 11.17 7.09
C LYS A 142 -11.86 11.00 8.58
N LYS A 143 -11.49 12.03 9.31
CA LYS A 143 -11.73 12.09 10.75
C LYS A 143 -13.23 12.19 10.99
N LEU A 144 -13.74 11.32 11.85
CA LEU A 144 -15.12 11.30 12.32
C LEU A 144 -15.31 12.20 13.57
N SER A 145 -16.56 12.51 13.87
CA SER A 145 -16.88 13.27 15.08
C SER A 145 -16.61 12.46 16.36
N PRO A 146 -16.37 13.13 17.50
CA PRO A 146 -16.18 12.42 18.77
C PRO A 146 -17.32 11.47 19.15
N GLN A 147 -18.56 11.84 18.83
CA GLN A 147 -19.75 11.02 19.10
C GLN A 147 -19.77 9.74 18.26
N GLU A 148 -19.44 9.87 16.97
CA GLU A 148 -19.30 8.70 16.08
C GLU A 148 -18.19 7.78 16.56
N ILE A 149 -17.01 8.32 16.92
CA ILE A 149 -15.88 7.54 17.44
C ILE A 149 -16.26 6.78 18.71
N LEU A 150 -16.99 7.43 19.63
CA LEU A 150 -17.46 6.79 20.87
C LEU A 150 -18.41 5.62 20.57
N SER A 151 -19.34 5.82 19.65
CA SER A 151 -20.27 4.76 19.20
C SER A 151 -19.52 3.59 18.56
N LEU A 152 -18.51 3.88 17.73
CA LEU A 152 -17.68 2.88 17.07
C LEU A 152 -16.78 2.14 18.08
N LYS A 153 -16.17 2.82 19.06
CA LYS A 153 -15.43 2.12 20.13
C LYS A 153 -16.33 1.08 20.82
N LYS A 154 -17.60 1.41 21.08
CA LYS A 154 -18.57 0.46 21.62
C LYS A 154 -18.87 -0.70 20.66
N LYS A 155 -19.08 -0.42 19.34
CA LYS A 155 -19.27 -1.45 18.29
C LYS A 155 -18.10 -2.44 18.25
N TYR A 156 -16.88 -1.94 18.39
CA TYR A 156 -15.66 -2.75 18.34
C TYR A 156 -15.23 -3.26 19.73
N GLU A 157 -16.05 -3.04 20.80
CA GLU A 157 -15.77 -3.47 22.18
C GLU A 157 -14.39 -2.96 22.67
N VAL A 158 -14.10 -1.70 22.43
CA VAL A 158 -12.91 -0.98 22.89
C VAL A 158 -13.34 -0.01 23.99
N ASP A 159 -12.63 0.03 25.10
CA ASP A 159 -12.93 0.98 26.16
C ASP A 159 -12.71 2.42 25.66
N PRO A 160 -13.66 3.34 25.88
CA PRO A 160 -13.50 4.74 25.48
C PRO A 160 -12.24 5.42 26.01
N SER A 161 -11.75 5.02 27.19
CA SER A 161 -10.56 5.59 27.84
C SER A 161 -9.24 4.99 27.36
N ASP A 162 -9.29 3.86 26.61
CA ASP A 162 -8.09 3.19 26.14
C ASP A 162 -7.35 4.01 25.07
N PHE A 163 -6.01 4.01 25.21
CA PHE A 163 -5.11 4.38 24.12
C PHE A 163 -4.96 3.18 23.19
N VAL A 164 -5.38 3.34 21.94
CA VAL A 164 -5.55 2.25 20.98
C VAL A 164 -4.47 2.31 19.90
N VAL A 165 -3.68 1.25 19.78
CA VAL A 165 -2.64 1.07 18.76
C VAL A 165 -3.13 0.10 17.69
N LEU A 166 -3.21 0.56 16.44
CA LEU A 166 -3.64 -0.26 15.30
C LEU A 166 -2.43 -0.82 14.55
N GLY A 167 -2.37 -2.14 14.42
CA GLY A 167 -1.58 -2.83 13.40
C GLY A 167 -2.44 -3.15 12.18
N CYS A 168 -1.90 -3.06 10.97
CA CYS A 168 -2.65 -3.33 9.75
C CYS A 168 -1.85 -4.11 8.71
N GLY A 169 -2.47 -5.14 8.13
CA GLY A 169 -1.91 -5.91 7.02
C GLY A 169 -2.01 -7.42 7.20
N GLN A 170 -1.46 -8.14 6.23
CA GLN A 170 -1.44 -9.61 6.28
C GLN A 170 -0.64 -10.12 7.49
N ILE A 171 -1.14 -11.16 8.14
CA ILE A 171 -0.42 -11.82 9.24
C ILE A 171 0.70 -12.68 8.64
N GLN A 172 1.92 -12.13 8.62
CA GLN A 172 3.12 -12.80 8.08
C GLN A 172 4.40 -12.19 8.63
N THR A 173 5.50 -12.94 8.57
CA THR A 173 6.80 -12.52 9.11
C THR A 173 7.27 -11.18 8.53
N ARG A 174 7.15 -10.98 7.22
CA ARG A 174 7.55 -9.74 6.54
C ARG A 174 6.88 -8.48 7.10
N LYS A 175 5.65 -8.61 7.60
CA LYS A 175 4.89 -7.51 8.23
C LYS A 175 5.32 -7.23 9.68
N GLY A 176 6.33 -7.96 10.19
CA GLY A 176 6.81 -7.79 11.56
C GLY A 176 5.79 -8.21 12.62
N PHE A 177 4.92 -9.18 12.29
CA PHE A 177 3.87 -9.60 13.23
C PHE A 177 4.46 -10.16 14.53
N ASP A 178 5.65 -10.77 14.50
CA ASP A 178 6.36 -11.20 15.72
C ASP A 178 6.70 -10.02 16.62
N ASP A 179 7.32 -8.97 16.07
CA ASP A 179 7.68 -7.78 16.83
C ASP A 179 6.44 -7.02 17.30
N PHE A 180 5.36 -7.03 16.51
CA PHE A 180 4.07 -6.49 16.95
C PHE A 180 3.59 -7.20 18.21
N ILE A 181 3.56 -8.54 18.23
CA ILE A 181 3.11 -9.34 19.38
C ILE A 181 4.01 -9.12 20.62
N GLU A 182 5.33 -9.07 20.43
CA GLU A 182 6.23 -8.79 21.54
C GLU A 182 6.05 -7.35 22.10
N THR A 183 5.74 -6.39 21.22
CA THR A 183 5.40 -5.02 21.63
C THR A 183 4.08 -4.98 22.41
N VAL A 184 3.07 -5.74 21.97
CA VAL A 184 1.79 -5.90 22.71
C VAL A 184 2.04 -6.38 24.13
N LYS A 185 2.82 -7.46 24.31
CA LYS A 185 3.15 -8.03 25.63
C LYS A 185 3.91 -7.05 26.53
N LYS A 186 4.75 -6.19 25.94
CA LYS A 186 5.54 -5.20 26.67
C LYS A 186 4.74 -3.97 27.15
N ASN A 187 3.54 -3.78 26.62
CA ASN A 187 2.67 -2.64 26.91
C ASN A 187 1.27 -3.12 27.34
N PRO A 188 1.16 -3.77 28.52
CA PRO A 188 -0.10 -4.39 28.96
C PRO A 188 -1.21 -3.38 29.27
N ASP A 189 -0.86 -2.12 29.47
CA ASP A 189 -1.75 -0.98 29.74
C ASP A 189 -2.18 -0.22 28.46
N VAL A 190 -1.90 -0.78 27.27
CA VAL A 190 -2.26 -0.24 25.97
C VAL A 190 -3.16 -1.24 25.27
N ALA A 191 -4.25 -0.78 24.66
CA ALA A 191 -5.10 -1.60 23.82
C ALA A 191 -4.52 -1.71 22.40
N PHE A 192 -4.49 -2.93 21.85
CA PHE A 192 -3.99 -3.16 20.50
C PHE A 192 -5.08 -3.79 19.63
N LEU A 193 -5.15 -3.33 18.40
CA LEU A 193 -5.98 -3.92 17.34
C LEU A 193 -5.08 -4.39 16.20
N TRP A 194 -5.43 -5.50 15.56
CA TRP A 194 -4.83 -5.92 14.32
C TRP A 194 -5.91 -6.11 13.26
N ALA A 195 -5.90 -5.27 12.20
CA ALA A 195 -6.76 -5.40 11.05
C ALA A 195 -6.03 -6.13 9.92
N GLY A 196 -6.42 -7.36 9.63
CA GLY A 196 -5.82 -8.22 8.61
C GLY A 196 -5.77 -9.68 9.01
N GLY A 197 -5.46 -10.52 8.04
CA GLY A 197 -5.53 -11.97 8.19
C GLY A 197 -4.55 -12.71 7.28
N PHE A 198 -4.88 -13.97 7.00
CA PHE A 198 -4.09 -14.86 6.14
C PHE A 198 -4.64 -14.85 4.71
N SER A 199 -4.35 -13.80 3.90
CA SER A 199 -4.87 -13.68 2.53
C SER A 199 -4.49 -14.85 1.61
N PHE A 200 -3.38 -15.54 1.90
CA PHE A 200 -2.95 -16.76 1.17
C PHE A 200 -3.25 -18.07 1.92
N GLY A 201 -4.06 -18.03 2.98
CA GLY A 201 -4.40 -19.20 3.77
C GLY A 201 -3.17 -19.94 4.31
N ARG A 202 -3.15 -21.27 4.19
CA ARG A 202 -2.11 -22.14 4.76
C ARG A 202 -0.72 -22.00 4.14
N ILE A 203 -0.60 -21.42 2.94
CA ILE A 203 0.69 -21.19 2.26
C ILE A 203 1.40 -19.91 2.73
N THR A 204 0.75 -19.09 3.58
CA THR A 204 1.37 -17.92 4.20
C THR A 204 2.59 -18.33 5.02
N HIS A 205 3.70 -17.59 4.90
CA HIS A 205 4.89 -17.83 5.72
C HIS A 205 4.56 -17.64 7.21
N GLY A 206 4.88 -18.65 8.05
CA GLY A 206 4.59 -18.61 9.48
C GLY A 206 3.16 -19.01 9.88
N TYR A 207 2.29 -19.44 8.96
CA TYR A 207 0.88 -19.73 9.21
C TYR A 207 0.61 -20.53 10.48
N LYS A 208 1.31 -21.69 10.67
CA LYS A 208 1.08 -22.56 11.84
C LYS A 208 1.38 -21.85 13.18
N LYS A 209 2.45 -21.04 13.22
CA LYS A 209 2.85 -20.25 14.39
C LYS A 209 1.81 -19.18 14.68
N TYR A 210 1.49 -18.37 13.67
CA TYR A 210 0.60 -17.21 13.83
C TYR A 210 -0.86 -17.63 14.06
N LYS A 211 -1.31 -18.76 13.50
CA LYS A 211 -2.66 -19.26 13.76
C LYS A 211 -2.88 -19.59 15.25
N LYS A 212 -1.84 -20.04 15.96
CA LYS A 212 -1.93 -20.26 17.42
C LYS A 212 -2.14 -18.93 18.16
N ILE A 213 -1.43 -17.85 17.76
CA ILE A 213 -1.56 -16.53 18.36
C ILE A 213 -2.94 -15.94 18.04
N VAL A 214 -3.41 -16.06 16.79
CA VAL A 214 -4.74 -15.57 16.39
C VAL A 214 -5.86 -16.26 17.15
N ASN A 215 -5.71 -17.54 17.46
CA ASN A 215 -6.72 -18.29 18.22
C ASN A 215 -6.69 -18.01 19.73
N ASN A 216 -5.57 -17.52 20.26
CA ASN A 216 -5.39 -17.18 21.68
C ASN A 216 -4.44 -15.96 21.79
N PRO A 217 -4.94 -14.76 21.45
CA PRO A 217 -4.14 -13.54 21.49
C PRO A 217 -3.87 -13.09 22.94
N PRO A 218 -2.83 -12.26 23.18
CA PRO A 218 -2.69 -11.54 24.44
C PRO A 218 -3.97 -10.79 24.81
N SER A 219 -4.25 -10.67 26.13
CA SER A 219 -5.50 -10.08 26.63
C SER A 219 -5.76 -8.64 26.18
N ASN A 220 -4.70 -7.89 25.89
CA ASN A 220 -4.76 -6.50 25.42
C ASN A 220 -4.67 -6.39 23.87
N LEU A 221 -4.84 -7.50 23.13
CA LEU A 221 -4.86 -7.53 21.66
C LEU A 221 -6.16 -8.12 21.14
N LYS A 222 -6.89 -7.35 20.31
CA LYS A 222 -8.02 -7.83 19.53
C LYS A 222 -7.62 -7.98 18.05
N ILE A 223 -7.82 -9.17 17.48
CA ILE A 223 -7.58 -9.44 16.06
C ILE A 223 -8.90 -9.36 15.31
N LEU A 224 -9.05 -8.35 14.47
CA LEU A 224 -10.29 -8.06 13.74
C LEU A 224 -10.49 -8.96 12.52
N GLY A 225 -9.43 -9.68 12.07
CA GLY A 225 -9.47 -10.41 10.81
C GLY A 225 -9.34 -9.48 9.60
N ILE A 226 -9.73 -9.99 8.43
CA ILE A 226 -9.78 -9.17 7.21
C ILE A 226 -11.02 -8.27 7.31
N VAL A 227 -10.79 -6.97 7.41
CA VAL A 227 -11.82 -5.93 7.50
C VAL A 227 -12.10 -5.41 6.09
N ASP A 228 -13.35 -5.21 5.76
CA ASP A 228 -13.75 -4.64 4.48
C ASP A 228 -13.22 -3.21 4.31
N ARG A 229 -12.85 -2.86 3.09
CA ARG A 229 -12.23 -1.56 2.79
C ARG A 229 -13.07 -0.38 3.26
N GLU A 230 -14.38 -0.51 3.19
CA GLU A 230 -15.33 0.54 3.61
C GLU A 230 -15.38 0.72 5.13
N GLU A 231 -15.19 -0.36 5.89
CA GLU A 231 -15.15 -0.32 7.36
C GLU A 231 -13.79 0.12 7.92
N MET A 232 -12.73 0.09 7.11
CA MET A 232 -11.39 0.47 7.56
C MET A 232 -11.32 1.91 8.09
N ASN A 233 -12.11 2.85 7.55
CA ASN A 233 -12.18 4.20 8.10
C ASN A 233 -12.64 4.23 9.58
N GLU A 234 -13.58 3.36 9.94
CA GLU A 234 -14.02 3.22 11.34
C GLU A 234 -12.86 2.75 12.24
N VAL A 235 -12.13 1.71 11.78
CA VAL A 235 -11.01 1.12 12.52
C VAL A 235 -9.87 2.13 12.73
N PHE A 236 -9.54 2.95 11.71
CA PHE A 236 -8.57 4.03 11.87
C PHE A 236 -9.06 5.12 12.82
N ASN A 237 -10.35 5.45 12.84
CA ASN A 237 -10.90 6.48 13.70
C ASN A 237 -10.94 6.07 15.18
N ILE A 238 -11.26 4.81 15.51
CA ILE A 238 -11.23 4.31 16.89
C ILE A 238 -9.82 4.12 17.45
N SER A 239 -8.80 4.13 16.59
CA SER A 239 -7.40 4.01 16.99
C SER A 239 -6.78 5.38 17.26
N ASP A 240 -5.76 5.43 18.10
CA ASP A 240 -5.01 6.65 18.39
C ASP A 240 -3.79 6.77 17.48
N MET A 241 -3.22 5.65 17.01
CA MET A 241 -2.08 5.63 16.12
C MET A 241 -2.04 4.36 15.25
N LEU A 242 -1.31 4.44 14.12
CA LEU A 242 -0.93 3.26 13.35
C LEU A 242 0.48 2.81 13.74
N PHE A 243 0.66 1.51 14.01
CA PHE A 243 1.94 0.88 14.25
C PHE A 243 2.22 -0.22 13.23
N MET A 244 3.28 -0.07 12.43
CA MET A 244 3.69 -1.05 11.41
C MET A 244 5.18 -1.38 11.55
N PRO A 245 5.54 -2.46 12.27
CA PRO A 245 6.93 -2.92 12.42
C PRO A 245 7.44 -3.73 11.23
N SER A 246 6.90 -3.51 10.02
CA SER A 246 7.22 -4.28 8.81
C SER A 246 8.70 -4.23 8.47
N TYR A 247 9.27 -5.36 8.07
CA TYR A 247 10.66 -5.45 7.61
C TYR A 247 10.85 -5.02 6.15
N LYS A 248 9.80 -5.18 5.33
CA LYS A 248 9.82 -4.79 3.91
C LYS A 248 8.47 -4.24 3.49
N GLU A 249 8.47 -3.12 2.81
CA GLU A 249 7.30 -2.47 2.26
C GLU A 249 7.62 -1.82 0.90
N LEU A 250 6.57 -1.35 0.22
CA LEU A 250 6.70 -0.45 -0.94
C LEU A 250 6.23 0.95 -0.57
N PHE A 251 4.92 1.14 -0.64
CA PHE A 251 4.21 2.29 -0.08
C PHE A 251 2.84 1.78 0.40
N PRO A 252 2.74 1.37 1.69
CA PRO A 252 1.52 0.77 2.21
C PRO A 252 0.32 1.71 2.19
N MET A 253 -0.81 1.23 1.66
CA MET A 253 -2.08 1.96 1.67
C MET A 253 -2.51 2.34 3.09
N ALA A 254 -2.27 1.44 4.07
CA ALA A 254 -2.60 1.70 5.48
C ALA A 254 -1.94 2.97 6.06
N ILE A 255 -0.74 3.33 5.57
CA ILE A 255 -0.10 4.60 5.96
C ILE A 255 -0.92 5.79 5.44
N LEU A 256 -1.32 5.75 4.16
CA LEU A 256 -2.14 6.81 3.56
C LEU A 256 -3.52 6.92 4.24
N ASP A 257 -4.11 5.78 4.60
CA ASP A 257 -5.37 5.73 5.35
C ASP A 257 -5.23 6.42 6.71
N ALA A 258 -4.21 6.04 7.49
CA ALA A 258 -3.96 6.59 8.82
C ALA A 258 -3.70 8.11 8.80
N ILE A 259 -2.83 8.59 7.90
CA ILE A 259 -2.48 10.00 7.81
C ILE A 259 -3.65 10.86 7.31
N ASN A 260 -4.53 10.32 6.45
CA ASN A 260 -5.76 11.02 6.03
C ASN A 260 -6.72 11.25 7.20
N VAL A 261 -6.80 10.30 8.14
CA VAL A 261 -7.55 10.44 9.39
C VAL A 261 -6.82 11.33 10.42
N GLY A 262 -5.55 11.68 10.14
CA GLY A 262 -4.71 12.54 10.99
C GLY A 262 -4.05 11.78 12.15
N LYS A 263 -3.91 10.45 12.07
CA LYS A 263 -3.31 9.65 13.13
C LYS A 263 -1.77 9.66 13.03
N PRO A 264 -1.05 9.74 14.16
CA PRO A 264 0.37 9.46 14.22
C PRO A 264 0.69 8.08 13.64
N ILE A 265 1.82 7.96 12.97
CA ILE A 265 2.31 6.68 12.46
C ILE A 265 3.67 6.34 13.08
N LEU A 266 3.80 5.11 13.60
CA LEU A 266 5.04 4.52 14.09
C LEU A 266 5.45 3.38 13.17
N LEU A 267 6.61 3.48 12.57
CA LEU A 267 7.10 2.53 11.57
C LEU A 267 8.48 2.01 11.97
N ARG A 268 8.87 0.86 11.41
CA ARG A 268 10.27 0.45 11.45
C ARG A 268 11.11 1.47 10.70
N ASP A 269 12.30 1.79 11.24
CA ASP A 269 13.26 2.72 10.61
C ASP A 269 13.85 2.07 9.34
N LEU A 270 13.17 2.28 8.22
CA LEU A 270 13.56 1.79 6.90
C LEU A 270 13.86 2.96 5.95
N ASP A 271 14.98 2.87 5.24
CA ASP A 271 15.38 3.93 4.31
C ASP A 271 14.36 4.20 3.21
N LEU A 272 13.59 3.18 2.81
CA LEU A 272 12.55 3.30 1.79
C LEU A 272 11.43 4.28 2.14
N TYR A 273 11.22 4.58 3.43
CA TYR A 273 10.20 5.54 3.86
C TYR A 273 10.64 7.01 3.76
N LYS A 274 11.96 7.28 3.79
CA LYS A 274 12.49 8.67 3.77
C LYS A 274 11.99 9.47 2.56
N PRO A 275 12.09 8.97 1.31
CA PRO A 275 11.67 9.73 0.14
C PRO A 275 10.16 9.90 0.01
N ILE A 276 9.35 9.07 0.67
CA ILE A 276 7.89 9.10 0.58
C ILE A 276 7.21 9.70 1.82
N LEU A 277 7.85 9.69 2.98
CA LEU A 277 7.33 10.25 4.23
C LEU A 277 8.14 11.45 4.75
N PHE A 278 9.18 11.87 4.01
CA PHE A 278 10.00 13.06 4.31
C PHE A 278 10.61 13.05 5.72
N ASP A 279 10.89 11.86 6.24
CA ASP A 279 11.32 11.63 7.63
C ASP A 279 10.36 12.20 8.70
N LYS A 280 9.07 12.38 8.34
CA LYS A 280 8.05 12.98 9.20
C LYS A 280 7.14 11.92 9.84
N TYR A 281 7.74 10.96 10.56
CA TYR A 281 7.01 9.90 11.27
C TYR A 281 7.78 9.46 12.51
N ALA A 282 7.10 8.83 13.48
CA ALA A 282 7.76 8.16 14.60
C ALA A 282 8.36 6.84 14.11
N LYS A 283 9.56 6.50 14.60
CA LYS A 283 10.30 5.34 14.13
C LYS A 283 11.02 4.60 15.24
N GLY A 284 11.21 3.31 15.04
CA GLY A 284 11.97 2.42 15.92
C GLY A 284 12.59 1.27 15.13
N ARG A 285 13.58 0.61 15.69
CA ARG A 285 14.30 -0.49 15.05
C ARG A 285 13.94 -1.84 15.63
N ASP A 286 13.52 -1.85 16.89
CA ASP A 286 13.20 -3.06 17.65
C ASP A 286 12.04 -2.84 18.62
N VAL A 287 11.64 -3.90 19.31
CA VAL A 287 10.52 -3.93 20.25
C VAL A 287 10.70 -2.93 21.39
N ASN A 288 11.94 -2.64 21.83
CA ASN A 288 12.20 -1.69 22.91
C ASN A 288 11.93 -0.26 22.43
N GLU A 289 12.51 0.13 21.28
CA GLU A 289 12.30 1.44 20.69
C GLU A 289 10.81 1.66 20.35
N PHE A 290 10.12 0.67 19.78
CA PHE A 290 8.68 0.74 19.52
C PHE A 290 7.88 0.99 20.80
N SER A 291 8.19 0.26 21.90
CA SER A 291 7.51 0.43 23.18
C SER A 291 7.76 1.81 23.80
N ILE A 292 8.97 2.36 23.66
CA ILE A 292 9.29 3.72 24.11
C ILE A 292 8.44 4.75 23.34
N GLU A 293 8.39 4.64 22.02
CA GLU A 293 7.64 5.57 21.18
C GLU A 293 6.12 5.50 21.42
N ILE A 294 5.56 4.29 21.62
CA ILE A 294 4.14 4.12 21.97
C ILE A 294 3.83 4.81 23.31
N ARG A 295 4.66 4.60 24.33
CA ARG A 295 4.47 5.24 25.64
C ARG A 295 4.59 6.76 25.57
N LYS A 296 5.51 7.26 24.76
CA LYS A 296 5.67 8.69 24.53
C LYS A 296 4.44 9.28 23.84
N LEU A 297 3.92 8.63 22.79
CA LEU A 297 2.67 9.04 22.13
C LEU A 297 1.46 8.99 23.06
N LYS A 298 1.39 8.00 23.98
CA LYS A 298 0.30 7.86 24.96
C LYS A 298 0.36 8.95 26.02
N ASN A 299 1.55 9.27 26.56
CA ASN A 299 1.70 10.06 27.79
C ASN A 299 2.08 11.52 27.56
N ASP A 300 2.59 11.87 26.37
CA ASP A 300 3.00 13.23 26.00
C ASP A 300 2.06 13.79 24.91
N LYS A 301 1.09 14.58 25.36
CA LYS A 301 0.10 15.20 24.47
C LYS A 301 0.74 16.12 23.42
N LEU A 302 1.79 16.86 23.79
CA LEU A 302 2.48 17.75 22.86
C LEU A 302 3.17 16.95 21.76
N TYR A 303 3.85 15.89 22.14
CA TYR A 303 4.50 14.97 21.18
C TYR A 303 3.47 14.30 20.27
N TYR A 304 2.34 13.86 20.83
CA TYR A 304 1.24 13.28 20.02
C TYR A 304 0.75 14.27 18.95
N GLU A 305 0.47 15.52 19.32
CA GLU A 305 0.02 16.55 18.37
C GLU A 305 1.08 16.86 17.32
N GLN A 306 2.35 16.93 17.68
CA GLN A 306 3.45 17.11 16.72
C GLN A 306 3.49 15.95 15.69
N GLN A 307 3.31 14.70 16.11
CA GLN A 307 3.27 13.57 15.20
C GLN A 307 2.00 13.58 14.33
N SER A 308 0.86 13.98 14.88
CA SER A 308 -0.38 14.17 14.11
C SER A 308 -0.24 15.26 13.06
N GLU A 309 0.47 16.36 13.34
CA GLU A 309 0.76 17.43 12.37
C GLU A 309 1.65 16.94 11.24
N LYS A 310 2.66 16.11 11.55
CA LYS A 310 3.48 15.46 10.51
C LYS A 310 2.63 14.60 9.59
N SER A 311 1.70 13.83 10.13
CA SER A 311 0.75 13.03 9.35
C SER A 311 -0.13 13.90 8.44
N ARG A 312 -0.69 14.99 8.95
CA ARG A 312 -1.48 15.96 8.16
C ARG A 312 -0.65 16.60 7.04
N PHE A 313 0.62 16.93 7.30
CA PHE A 313 1.53 17.43 6.28
C PHE A 313 1.70 16.44 5.13
N ILE A 314 1.98 15.17 5.43
CA ILE A 314 2.14 14.12 4.42
C ILE A 314 0.83 13.90 3.66
N ALA A 315 -0.32 13.86 4.35
CA ALA A 315 -1.63 13.71 3.72
C ALA A 315 -1.97 14.87 2.76
N ASN A 316 -1.55 16.09 3.08
CA ASN A 316 -1.71 17.24 2.18
C ASN A 316 -0.80 17.18 0.96
N PHE A 317 0.39 16.58 1.09
CA PHE A 317 1.26 16.34 -0.06
C PHE A 317 0.66 15.33 -1.04
N TYR A 318 0.01 14.27 -0.54
CA TYR A 318 -0.65 13.23 -1.35
C TYR A 318 -2.12 13.54 -1.62
N ASN A 319 -2.45 14.83 -1.89
CA ASN A 319 -3.83 15.24 -2.16
C ASN A 319 -4.28 14.87 -3.58
N LYS A 320 -5.61 14.86 -3.76
CA LYS A 320 -6.29 14.45 -4.98
C LYS A 320 -5.88 15.28 -6.20
N ASP A 321 -5.93 16.59 -6.07
CA ASP A 321 -5.70 17.52 -7.21
C ASP A 321 -4.28 17.36 -7.76
N ARG A 322 -3.30 17.24 -6.87
CA ARG A 322 -1.92 16.98 -7.27
C ARG A 322 -1.82 15.68 -8.04
N LEU A 323 -2.37 14.59 -7.50
CA LEU A 323 -2.27 13.26 -8.12
C LEU A 323 -3.04 13.18 -9.45
N LEU A 324 -4.21 13.83 -9.56
CA LEU A 324 -4.92 13.99 -10.83
C LEU A 324 -4.06 14.66 -11.89
N ASN A 325 -3.41 15.78 -11.51
CA ASN A 325 -2.52 16.50 -12.42
C ASN A 325 -1.29 15.66 -12.82
N GLU A 326 -0.69 14.90 -11.89
CA GLU A 326 0.43 14.01 -12.20
C GLU A 326 0.01 12.93 -13.21
N TRP A 327 -1.16 12.28 -13.02
CA TRP A 327 -1.68 11.27 -13.95
C TRP A 327 -2.05 11.83 -15.30
N ASP A 328 -2.71 13.01 -15.35
CA ASP A 328 -3.08 13.67 -16.58
C ASP A 328 -1.84 14.01 -17.43
N ASN A 329 -0.84 14.64 -16.80
CA ASN A 329 0.42 14.97 -17.43
C ASN A 329 1.18 13.72 -17.90
N TYR A 330 1.18 12.66 -17.09
CA TYR A 330 1.83 11.40 -17.43
C TYR A 330 1.22 10.78 -18.68
N TYR A 331 -0.10 10.56 -18.73
CA TYR A 331 -0.75 9.94 -19.88
C TYR A 331 -0.63 10.78 -21.16
N LYS A 332 -0.74 12.10 -21.07
CA LYS A 332 -0.52 13.00 -22.19
C LYS A 332 0.90 12.89 -22.74
N ARG A 333 1.90 12.96 -21.87
CA ARG A 333 3.31 12.83 -22.23
C ARG A 333 3.60 11.51 -22.93
N ILE A 334 3.13 10.40 -22.33
CA ILE A 334 3.35 9.05 -22.89
C ILE A 334 2.64 8.88 -24.23
N TYR A 335 1.42 9.38 -24.33
CA TYR A 335 0.70 9.33 -25.61
C TYR A 335 1.44 10.08 -26.71
N ILE A 336 1.93 11.30 -26.43
CA ILE A 336 2.73 12.08 -27.40
C ILE A 336 4.02 11.34 -27.74
N LYS A 337 4.76 10.81 -26.75
CA LYS A 337 6.03 10.08 -26.95
C LYS A 337 5.87 8.90 -27.92
N TYR A 338 4.77 8.15 -27.84
CA TYR A 338 4.63 6.90 -28.59
C TYR A 338 3.67 6.97 -29.81
N LYS A 339 2.80 7.98 -29.87
CA LYS A 339 1.83 8.15 -30.96
C LYS A 339 2.05 9.43 -31.77
N GLY A 340 2.74 10.43 -31.20
CA GLY A 340 3.08 11.67 -31.90
C GLY A 340 4.01 11.45 -33.09
N ASP A 341 4.98 10.55 -32.94
CA ASP A 341 5.93 10.20 -34.00
C ASP A 341 5.32 9.36 -35.15
N LYS A 342 4.08 8.87 -35.02
CA LYS A 342 3.39 8.06 -36.04
C LYS A 342 2.55 8.87 -37.04
N LYS A 343 2.56 10.21 -36.96
CA LYS A 343 1.86 11.06 -37.94
C LYS A 343 2.74 11.46 -39.13
N ASP A 344 4.01 11.11 -39.11
CA ASP A 344 5.00 11.45 -40.18
C ASP A 344 5.51 10.20 -40.95
N GLU A 345 4.88 9.03 -40.80
CA GLU A 345 5.03 7.86 -41.66
C GLU A 345 3.68 7.55 -42.37
#